data_4b804fd1d685153ce48c83810f800a61
#
_entry.id   4b804fd1d685153ce48c83810f800a61
#
_cell.length_a   1.000
_cell.length_b   1.000
_cell.length_c   1.000
_cell.angle_alpha   90.00
_cell.angle_beta   90.00
_cell.angle_gamma   90.00
#
_symmetry.space_group_name_H-M   'P 1'
#
loop_
_entity.id
_entity.type
_entity.pdbx_description
1 polymer ?
#
loop_
_entity_poly.entity_id
_entity_poly.type
_entity_poly.pdbx_seq_one_letter_code
_entity_poly.pdbx_strand_id
1 'polypeptide(L)'
;MLRERLTEAVRAALAAAQAEGALPLPPEGEPAFAVEVEVPRDPQFGDYTTNAALLLARSVREADSARAFGEALAARLSPPPGGAGATAGLIASAQPAGGGFVNLRLTQEALGQALADALAAGPSFGRSDVGGGKRVLVEFVSANPNGPITVAHGRGGVIGDALATLLEWTGWDVSREFYVNDATNSSQMKVFARSVFARYRQLLGHDDPVPDDGYPGEYVADIARTVLEREGDRFENLPPADAAVEFQALAMEGMQEQQRRSLEAFGIRFDTWYSEEALHRAGAVTGVLDALKASGHAYEEGGALWLRSTTFGDDKDRVLVRADGSPTYISGDLAYHRDKFARGFDRAVDVWGADHNGYVARTKAGLAALGLDPGRLHVALYQLVRLVKDGVEVKMSKRGGTIVTLDELVDEVGRDAARFFYLMRSSDAALDFDMDLARRHDRENPVYYAQYAHARCCSAREKARGLGLDGEGAVDSLALLTLPDESALIKKIDDFPGEVRAAAKGYEPHRIARYALDLAAQFHAYYDRGNRDPAVRLVREEDPALTGARLALARGVRQTLAGALSLLGVSTPERMGGDGEAAGGGDE
;
A
#
# COMPACT_ATOMS: atom_id res chain seq x y z
N MET A 1 13.24 -0.11 17.63
CA MET A 1 13.36 1.25 17.06
C MET A 1 13.71 2.27 18.14
N LEU A 2 14.44 3.31 17.79
CA LEU A 2 14.79 4.41 18.70
C LEU A 2 13.56 5.03 19.38
N ARG A 3 12.53 5.33 18.59
CA ARG A 3 11.28 5.92 19.09
C ARG A 3 10.59 5.04 20.12
N GLU A 4 10.54 3.74 19.95
CA GLU A 4 9.95 2.79 20.91
C GLU A 4 10.77 2.71 22.18
N ARG A 5 12.10 2.61 22.05
CA ARG A 5 13.04 2.62 23.20
C ARG A 5 12.93 3.92 24.00
N LEU A 6 12.83 5.06 23.32
CA LEU A 6 12.62 6.36 23.98
C LEU A 6 11.26 6.45 24.66
N THR A 7 10.20 5.97 24.01
CA THR A 7 8.85 5.93 24.60
C THR A 7 8.84 5.09 25.89
N GLU A 8 9.53 3.95 25.87
CA GLU A 8 9.66 3.09 27.04
C GLU A 8 10.50 3.75 28.15
N ALA A 9 11.61 4.39 27.78
CA ALA A 9 12.42 5.15 28.72
C ALA A 9 11.66 6.30 29.38
N VAL A 10 10.85 7.04 28.60
CA VAL A 10 9.99 8.12 29.13
C VAL A 10 8.92 7.55 30.08
N ARG A 11 8.29 6.44 29.72
CA ARG A 11 7.31 5.77 30.60
C ARG A 11 7.94 5.30 31.90
N ALA A 12 9.12 4.68 31.82
CA ALA A 12 9.84 4.21 32.99
C ALA A 12 10.27 5.38 33.90
N ALA A 13 10.79 6.47 33.33
CA ALA A 13 11.17 7.67 34.08
C ALA A 13 9.96 8.35 34.75
N LEU A 14 8.81 8.38 34.04
CA LEU A 14 7.57 8.92 34.60
C LEU A 14 7.08 8.06 35.78
N ALA A 15 7.02 6.75 35.62
CA ALA A 15 6.60 5.83 36.65
C ALA A 15 7.51 5.89 37.89
N ALA A 16 8.84 5.97 37.72
CA ALA A 16 9.79 6.14 38.79
C ALA A 16 9.61 7.47 39.55
N ALA A 17 9.40 8.58 38.79
CA ALA A 17 9.13 9.89 39.39
C ALA A 17 7.83 9.92 40.20
N GLN A 18 6.81 9.23 39.77
CA GLN A 18 5.54 9.07 40.47
C GLN A 18 5.69 8.20 41.73
N ALA A 19 6.42 7.09 41.66
CA ALA A 19 6.66 6.20 42.80
C ALA A 19 7.45 6.91 43.93
N GLU A 20 8.30 7.84 43.57
CA GLU A 20 9.09 8.64 44.53
C GLU A 20 8.38 9.93 45.00
N GLY A 21 7.16 10.18 44.51
CA GLY A 21 6.38 11.39 44.85
C GLY A 21 6.87 12.68 44.20
N ALA A 22 7.81 12.60 43.26
CA ALA A 22 8.32 13.78 42.53
C ALA A 22 7.34 14.25 41.43
N LEU A 23 6.49 13.37 40.97
CA LEU A 23 5.36 13.69 40.04
C LEU A 23 4.08 13.10 40.58
N PRO A 24 2.91 13.75 40.35
CA PRO A 24 1.62 13.23 40.79
C PRO A 24 1.19 12.01 40.00
N LEU A 25 0.34 11.20 40.60
CA LEU A 25 -0.41 10.14 39.91
C LEU A 25 -1.68 10.71 39.28
N PRO A 26 -2.09 10.24 38.10
CA PRO A 26 -3.42 10.54 37.56
C PRO A 26 -4.51 10.10 38.55
N PRO A 27 -5.68 10.76 38.58
CA PRO A 27 -6.82 10.35 39.39
C PRO A 27 -7.27 8.91 39.10
N GLU A 28 -7.72 8.16 40.11
CA GLU A 28 -8.29 6.83 39.93
C GLU A 28 -9.48 6.87 38.95
N GLY A 29 -9.45 6.00 37.93
CA GLY A 29 -10.51 5.88 36.92
C GLY A 29 -10.33 6.76 35.69
N GLU A 30 -9.34 7.66 35.63
CA GLU A 30 -9.01 8.33 34.38
C GLU A 30 -8.12 7.43 33.51
N PRO A 31 -8.38 7.37 32.17
CA PRO A 31 -7.56 6.58 31.26
C PRO A 31 -6.11 7.12 31.25
N ALA A 32 -5.14 6.21 31.31
CA ALA A 32 -3.75 6.57 31.16
C ALA A 32 -3.52 7.27 29.80
N PHE A 33 -2.91 8.44 29.82
CA PHE A 33 -2.56 9.12 28.58
C PHE A 33 -1.45 8.37 27.82
N ALA A 34 -1.50 8.42 26.50
CA ALA A 34 -0.46 7.82 25.67
C ALA A 34 0.81 8.69 25.73
N VAL A 35 1.91 8.08 26.19
CA VAL A 35 3.23 8.73 26.06
C VAL A 35 3.67 8.65 24.60
N GLU A 36 3.87 9.82 24.01
CA GLU A 36 4.34 9.95 22.63
C GLU A 36 5.72 10.59 22.59
N VAL A 37 6.54 10.11 21.66
CA VAL A 37 7.87 10.66 21.35
C VAL A 37 7.89 10.97 19.86
N GLU A 38 8.15 12.23 19.53
CA GLU A 38 8.09 12.74 18.16
C GLU A 38 9.43 13.40 17.76
N VAL A 39 9.67 13.48 16.46
CA VAL A 39 10.77 14.30 15.93
C VAL A 39 10.35 15.76 15.96
N PRO A 40 11.11 16.67 16.62
CA PRO A 40 10.77 18.08 16.64
C PRO A 40 10.87 18.69 15.24
N ARG A 41 10.03 19.69 14.96
CA ARG A 41 10.04 20.40 13.67
C ARG A 41 11.35 21.10 13.38
N ASP A 42 12.01 21.63 14.42
CA ASP A 42 13.30 22.29 14.32
C ASP A 42 14.37 21.44 15.00
N PRO A 43 15.42 21.03 14.28
CA PRO A 43 16.51 20.18 14.81
C PRO A 43 17.27 20.79 15.99
N GLN A 44 17.21 22.11 16.18
CA GLN A 44 17.84 22.76 17.36
C GLN A 44 17.25 22.23 18.68
N PHE A 45 15.99 21.77 18.69
CA PHE A 45 15.31 21.22 19.86
C PHE A 45 15.66 19.77 20.17
N GLY A 46 16.62 19.18 19.47
CA GLY A 46 17.10 17.83 19.74
C GLY A 46 16.71 16.81 18.66
N ASP A 47 16.92 15.54 18.98
CA ASP A 47 16.58 14.43 18.07
C ASP A 47 15.13 14.04 18.17
N TYR A 48 14.59 14.06 19.39
CA TYR A 48 13.19 13.76 19.70
C TYR A 48 12.66 14.71 20.76
N THR A 49 11.35 14.77 20.89
CA THR A 49 10.65 15.50 21.95
C THR A 49 9.48 14.68 22.48
N THR A 50 9.11 14.87 23.75
CA THR A 50 7.89 14.28 24.33
C THR A 50 7.08 15.35 25.03
N ASN A 51 5.75 15.22 24.96
CA ASN A 51 4.79 16.05 25.67
C ASN A 51 4.23 15.39 26.93
N ALA A 52 4.87 14.31 27.42
CA ALA A 52 4.37 13.49 28.52
C ALA A 52 4.09 14.29 29.79
N ALA A 53 4.95 15.27 30.14
CA ALA A 53 4.74 16.13 31.32
C ALA A 53 3.55 17.09 31.13
N LEU A 54 3.31 17.60 29.93
CA LEU A 54 2.15 18.42 29.60
C LEU A 54 0.85 17.60 29.72
N LEU A 55 0.85 16.37 29.22
CA LEU A 55 -0.30 15.47 29.31
C LEU A 55 -0.59 15.07 30.76
N LEU A 56 0.45 14.79 31.55
CA LEU A 56 0.31 14.55 32.99
C LEU A 56 -0.31 15.74 33.69
N ALA A 57 0.21 16.96 33.49
CA ALA A 57 -0.33 18.16 34.12
C ALA A 57 -1.81 18.40 33.79
N ARG A 58 -2.23 18.08 32.56
CA ARG A 58 -3.65 18.14 32.17
C ARG A 58 -4.49 17.06 32.87
N SER A 59 -3.98 15.83 32.98
CA SER A 59 -4.71 14.73 33.61
C SER A 59 -4.94 14.96 35.11
N VAL A 60 -3.99 15.59 35.81
CA VAL A 60 -4.14 15.97 37.23
C VAL A 60 -4.77 17.34 37.44
N ARG A 61 -5.19 18.05 36.37
CA ARG A 61 -5.78 19.40 36.39
C ARG A 61 -4.89 20.50 36.96
N GLU A 62 -3.58 20.34 36.83
CA GLU A 62 -2.55 21.26 37.24
C GLU A 62 -1.77 21.80 36.03
N ALA A 63 -2.46 22.41 35.08
CA ALA A 63 -1.86 22.87 33.82
C ALA A 63 -0.67 23.81 34.01
N ASP A 64 -0.68 24.63 35.06
CA ASP A 64 0.42 25.56 35.41
C ASP A 64 1.68 24.82 35.88
N SER A 65 1.56 23.57 36.35
CA SER A 65 2.68 22.73 36.79
C SER A 65 3.41 22.02 35.64
N ALA A 66 2.91 22.10 34.39
CA ALA A 66 3.45 21.36 33.23
C ALA A 66 4.97 21.60 33.04
N ARG A 67 5.43 22.83 33.25
CA ARG A 67 6.85 23.16 33.16
C ARG A 67 7.68 22.48 34.26
N ALA A 68 7.23 22.52 35.50
CA ALA A 68 7.90 21.87 36.63
C ALA A 68 7.94 20.35 36.45
N PHE A 69 6.85 19.75 35.95
CA PHE A 69 6.83 18.34 35.62
C PHE A 69 7.79 17.99 34.46
N GLY A 70 7.91 18.88 33.46
CA GLY A 70 8.93 18.77 32.42
C GLY A 70 10.36 18.80 32.95
N GLU A 71 10.66 19.69 33.90
CA GLU A 71 11.96 19.78 34.57
C GLU A 71 12.27 18.50 35.38
N ALA A 72 11.31 18.00 36.15
CA ALA A 72 11.46 16.78 36.92
C ALA A 72 11.66 15.55 36.02
N LEU A 73 10.91 15.44 34.91
CA LEU A 73 11.03 14.35 33.94
C LEU A 73 12.38 14.43 33.20
N ALA A 74 12.79 15.62 32.76
CA ALA A 74 14.08 15.84 32.09
C ALA A 74 15.27 15.45 32.97
N ALA A 75 15.24 15.80 34.27
CA ALA A 75 16.27 15.44 35.23
C ALA A 75 16.46 13.92 35.35
N ARG A 76 15.37 13.14 35.23
CA ARG A 76 15.42 11.66 35.30
C ARG A 76 15.81 11.00 33.99
N LEU A 77 15.49 11.63 32.86
CA LEU A 77 15.87 11.16 31.54
C LEU A 77 17.33 11.46 31.21
N SER A 78 17.91 12.49 31.84
CA SER A 78 19.31 12.81 31.67
C SER A 78 20.19 11.77 32.38
N PRO A 79 21.24 11.24 31.72
CA PRO A 79 22.16 10.31 32.37
C PRO A 79 22.86 11.01 33.55
N PRO A 80 23.05 10.33 34.69
CA PRO A 80 23.80 10.88 35.81
C PRO A 80 25.29 11.06 35.44
N PRO A 81 26.00 11.95 36.13
CA PRO A 81 27.43 12.07 35.97
C PRO A 81 28.12 10.72 36.19
N GLY A 82 28.84 10.20 35.18
CA GLY A 82 29.47 8.89 35.23
C GLY A 82 28.79 7.81 34.38
N GLY A 83 27.66 8.12 33.73
CA GLY A 83 27.12 7.27 32.64
C GLY A 83 26.37 5.98 33.05
N ALA A 84 26.11 5.78 34.35
CA ALA A 84 25.33 4.60 34.81
C ALA A 84 23.86 4.97 35.06
N GLY A 85 22.91 4.30 34.40
CA GLY A 85 21.47 4.54 34.61
C GLY A 85 20.63 3.89 33.51
N ALA A 86 19.32 3.84 33.70
CA ALA A 86 18.36 3.19 32.76
C ALA A 86 18.33 3.82 31.36
N THR A 87 18.80 5.06 31.19
CA THR A 87 18.89 5.79 29.93
C THR A 87 20.34 5.87 29.40
N ALA A 88 21.31 5.31 30.12
CA ALA A 88 22.71 5.27 29.68
C ALA A 88 22.84 4.53 28.35
N GLY A 89 23.64 5.09 27.44
CA GLY A 89 23.80 4.56 26.09
C GLY A 89 22.64 4.89 25.13
N LEU A 90 21.50 5.45 25.58
CA LEU A 90 20.40 5.87 24.72
C LEU A 90 20.29 7.40 24.63
N ILE A 91 20.18 8.08 25.75
CA ILE A 91 19.96 9.54 25.86
C ILE A 91 21.25 10.22 26.30
N ALA A 92 21.74 11.13 25.49
CA ALA A 92 22.90 12.00 25.83
C ALA A 92 22.49 13.17 26.73
N SER A 93 21.33 13.75 26.46
CA SER A 93 20.76 14.81 27.30
C SER A 93 19.25 14.92 27.13
N ALA A 94 18.58 15.32 28.20
CA ALA A 94 17.17 15.69 28.18
C ALA A 94 17.02 17.11 28.73
N GLN A 95 16.27 17.96 28.05
CA GLN A 95 16.09 19.36 28.41
C GLN A 95 14.62 19.75 28.42
N PRO A 96 14.12 20.38 29.48
CA PRO A 96 12.76 20.91 29.49
C PRO A 96 12.62 22.02 28.47
N ALA A 97 11.47 22.05 27.76
CA ALA A 97 11.18 23.03 26.73
C ALA A 97 9.71 23.48 26.77
N GLY A 98 9.50 24.78 26.65
CA GLY A 98 8.16 25.37 26.58
C GLY A 98 7.23 24.90 27.68
N GLY A 99 5.96 24.73 27.37
CA GLY A 99 4.87 24.36 28.30
C GLY A 99 4.79 22.89 28.68
N GLY A 100 5.90 22.25 29.09
CA GLY A 100 5.91 20.85 29.54
C GLY A 100 6.37 19.84 28.50
N PHE A 101 7.05 20.30 27.46
CA PHE A 101 7.82 19.43 26.55
C PHE A 101 9.18 19.08 27.14
N VAL A 102 9.71 17.94 26.77
CA VAL A 102 11.08 17.53 27.05
C VAL A 102 11.77 17.13 25.75
N ASN A 103 12.81 17.85 25.41
CA ASN A 103 13.65 17.60 24.26
C ASN A 103 14.76 16.60 24.60
N LEU A 104 14.98 15.63 23.73
CA LEU A 104 15.89 14.50 23.91
C LEU A 104 16.97 14.53 22.84
N ARG A 105 18.23 14.38 23.23
CA ARG A 105 19.35 14.12 22.33
C ARG A 105 19.84 12.71 22.55
N LEU A 106 20.06 11.99 21.46
CA LEU A 106 20.57 10.63 21.46
C LEU A 106 22.08 10.61 21.67
N THR A 107 22.58 9.49 22.20
CA THR A 107 24.01 9.21 22.17
C THR A 107 24.40 8.73 20.76
N GLN A 108 25.68 8.91 20.42
CA GLN A 108 26.24 8.36 19.18
C GLN A 108 26.19 6.83 19.15
N GLU A 109 26.32 6.23 20.33
CA GLU A 109 26.17 4.76 20.50
C GLU A 109 24.76 4.29 20.12
N ALA A 110 23.70 4.99 20.57
CA ALA A 110 22.33 4.64 20.21
C ALA A 110 22.06 4.74 18.71
N LEU A 111 22.59 5.78 18.05
CA LEU A 111 22.49 5.93 16.60
C LEU A 111 23.24 4.82 15.87
N GLY A 112 24.50 4.54 16.29
CA GLY A 112 25.29 3.44 15.72
C GLY A 112 24.60 2.08 15.88
N GLN A 113 24.05 1.79 17.06
CA GLN A 113 23.32 0.55 17.30
C GLN A 113 22.06 0.42 16.44
N ALA A 114 21.29 1.51 16.27
CA ALA A 114 20.10 1.51 15.42
C ALA A 114 20.45 1.17 13.95
N LEU A 115 21.53 1.75 13.42
CA LEU A 115 22.02 1.41 12.08
C LEU A 115 22.53 -0.03 12.02
N ALA A 116 23.26 -0.50 13.01
CA ALA A 116 23.76 -1.87 13.08
C ALA A 116 22.60 -2.88 13.09
N ASP A 117 21.56 -2.62 13.90
CA ASP A 117 20.35 -3.47 13.97
C ASP A 117 19.64 -3.52 12.61
N ALA A 118 19.48 -2.36 11.94
CA ALA A 118 18.87 -2.30 10.60
C ALA A 118 19.68 -3.12 9.58
N LEU A 119 21.01 -3.01 9.60
CA LEU A 119 21.90 -3.75 8.70
C LEU A 119 21.90 -5.24 8.98
N ALA A 120 21.83 -5.64 10.25
CA ALA A 120 21.77 -7.05 10.66
C ALA A 120 20.46 -7.72 10.25
N ALA A 121 19.34 -6.98 10.29
CA ALA A 121 18.05 -7.48 9.83
C ALA A 121 18.00 -7.74 8.31
N GLY A 122 18.88 -7.10 7.54
CA GLY A 122 18.98 -7.33 6.10
C GLY A 122 17.66 -7.11 5.37
N PRO A 123 17.29 -7.99 4.41
CA PRO A 123 16.04 -7.87 3.65
C PRO A 123 14.75 -7.99 4.49
N SER A 124 14.86 -8.45 5.74
CA SER A 124 13.72 -8.52 6.66
C SER A 124 13.50 -7.24 7.47
N PHE A 125 14.35 -6.24 7.29
CA PHE A 125 14.19 -4.95 7.98
C PHE A 125 12.88 -4.28 7.58
N GLY A 126 12.06 -3.95 8.55
CA GLY A 126 10.70 -3.44 8.35
C GLY A 126 9.59 -4.47 8.57
N ARG A 127 9.92 -5.77 8.60
CA ARG A 127 8.94 -6.82 8.91
C ARG A 127 8.58 -6.85 10.39
N SER A 128 7.37 -7.31 10.68
CA SER A 128 6.88 -7.49 12.05
C SER A 128 5.85 -8.61 12.13
N ASP A 129 5.49 -9.03 13.32
CA ASP A 129 4.52 -10.10 13.59
C ASP A 129 3.22 -9.57 14.21
N VAL A 130 2.80 -8.37 13.84
CA VAL A 130 1.57 -7.72 14.37
C VAL A 130 0.32 -8.50 13.98
N GLY A 131 0.31 -9.12 12.80
CA GLY A 131 -0.77 -9.94 12.29
C GLY A 131 -0.93 -11.26 13.06
N GLY A 132 0.15 -11.77 13.69
CA GLY A 132 0.13 -12.99 14.49
C GLY A 132 -0.28 -14.24 13.70
N GLY A 133 0.02 -14.31 12.42
CA GLY A 133 -0.36 -15.41 11.53
C GLY A 133 -1.86 -15.52 11.24
N LYS A 134 -2.67 -14.52 11.59
CA LYS A 134 -4.10 -14.49 11.24
C LYS A 134 -4.29 -14.41 9.74
N ARG A 135 -5.35 -15.06 9.25
CA ARG A 135 -5.65 -15.13 7.82
C ARG A 135 -6.44 -13.91 7.35
N VAL A 136 -6.00 -13.29 6.27
CA VAL A 136 -6.70 -12.18 5.63
C VAL A 136 -6.87 -12.41 4.14
N LEU A 137 -8.08 -12.17 3.63
CA LEU A 137 -8.37 -12.13 2.20
C LEU A 137 -8.32 -10.69 1.74
N VAL A 138 -7.60 -10.42 0.65
CA VAL A 138 -7.61 -9.13 -0.04
C VAL A 138 -8.23 -9.33 -1.41
N GLU A 139 -9.42 -8.77 -1.61
CA GLU A 139 -10.12 -8.77 -2.89
C GLU A 139 -9.93 -7.44 -3.60
N PHE A 140 -9.54 -7.48 -4.87
CA PHE A 140 -9.32 -6.26 -5.64
C PHE A 140 -9.39 -6.50 -7.15
N VAL A 141 -9.55 -5.43 -7.93
CA VAL A 141 -9.81 -5.40 -9.37
C VAL A 141 -11.19 -5.89 -9.70
N SER A 142 -11.46 -7.19 -9.63
CA SER A 142 -12.77 -7.84 -9.85
C SER A 142 -13.53 -7.28 -11.06
N ALA A 143 -12.81 -7.09 -12.18
CA ALA A 143 -13.33 -6.48 -13.39
C ALA A 143 -14.26 -7.44 -14.14
N ASN A 144 -15.34 -6.91 -14.75
CA ASN A 144 -16.25 -7.71 -15.57
C ASN A 144 -15.51 -8.36 -16.75
N PRO A 145 -15.77 -9.65 -17.06
CA PRO A 145 -15.08 -10.37 -18.14
C PRO A 145 -15.63 -10.04 -19.54
N ASN A 146 -15.86 -8.76 -19.82
CA ASN A 146 -16.37 -8.25 -21.11
C ASN A 146 -15.50 -7.12 -21.69
N GLY A 147 -14.34 -6.88 -21.11
CA GLY A 147 -13.39 -5.88 -21.59
C GLY A 147 -12.04 -5.98 -20.91
N PRO A 148 -11.01 -5.35 -21.49
CA PRO A 148 -9.65 -5.35 -20.95
C PRO A 148 -9.57 -4.62 -19.62
N ILE A 149 -8.48 -4.83 -18.90
CA ILE A 149 -8.13 -4.07 -17.70
C ILE A 149 -7.86 -2.62 -18.11
N THR A 150 -8.56 -1.68 -17.51
CA THR A 150 -8.42 -0.24 -17.78
C THR A 150 -7.48 0.41 -16.77
N VAL A 151 -7.06 1.64 -17.06
CA VAL A 151 -6.24 2.45 -16.13
C VAL A 151 -6.89 2.65 -14.75
N ALA A 152 -8.23 2.70 -14.70
CA ALA A 152 -8.96 2.79 -13.42
C ALA A 152 -8.83 1.48 -12.60
N HIS A 153 -8.95 0.32 -13.27
CA HIS A 153 -8.70 -0.98 -12.65
C HIS A 153 -7.24 -1.11 -12.20
N GLY A 154 -6.29 -0.55 -12.96
CA GLY A 154 -4.88 -0.52 -12.61
C GLY A 154 -4.62 0.12 -11.25
N ARG A 155 -5.30 1.25 -10.93
CA ARG A 155 -5.18 1.90 -9.62
C ARG A 155 -5.67 1.01 -8.49
N GLY A 156 -6.87 0.44 -8.62
CA GLY A 156 -7.42 -0.50 -7.64
C GLY A 156 -6.52 -1.72 -7.46
N GLY A 157 -5.96 -2.22 -8.57
CA GLY A 157 -5.03 -3.35 -8.59
C GLY A 157 -3.76 -3.08 -7.81
N VAL A 158 -3.11 -1.95 -8.04
CA VAL A 158 -1.86 -1.59 -7.32
C VAL A 158 -2.10 -1.31 -5.84
N ILE A 159 -3.23 -0.68 -5.49
CA ILE A 159 -3.61 -0.46 -4.09
C ILE A 159 -3.82 -1.80 -3.39
N GLY A 160 -4.57 -2.73 -3.99
CA GLY A 160 -4.84 -4.05 -3.43
C GLY A 160 -3.57 -4.88 -3.26
N ASP A 161 -2.72 -4.92 -4.26
CA ASP A 161 -1.44 -5.64 -4.23
C ASP A 161 -0.47 -5.08 -3.18
N ALA A 162 -0.35 -3.75 -3.09
CA ALA A 162 0.47 -3.11 -2.07
C ALA A 162 -0.07 -3.32 -0.65
N LEU A 163 -1.41 -3.30 -0.46
CA LEU A 163 -2.05 -3.63 0.82
C LEU A 163 -1.79 -5.09 1.21
N ALA A 164 -1.94 -6.03 0.27
CA ALA A 164 -1.64 -7.44 0.50
C ALA A 164 -0.18 -7.62 0.95
N THR A 165 0.77 -6.99 0.25
CA THR A 165 2.20 -7.06 0.57
C THR A 165 2.51 -6.42 1.93
N LEU A 166 1.88 -5.28 2.29
CA LEU A 166 2.03 -4.65 3.61
C LEU A 166 1.52 -5.56 4.74
N LEU A 167 0.40 -6.24 4.51
CA LEU A 167 -0.16 -7.19 5.48
C LEU A 167 0.76 -8.41 5.65
N GLU A 168 1.31 -8.97 4.57
CA GLU A 168 2.33 -10.03 4.63
C GLU A 168 3.57 -9.59 5.42
N TRP A 169 4.07 -8.37 5.19
CA TRP A 169 5.22 -7.83 5.91
C TRP A 169 4.95 -7.64 7.40
N THR A 170 3.69 -7.50 7.77
CA THR A 170 3.26 -7.34 9.17
C THR A 170 2.74 -8.64 9.80
N GLY A 171 3.00 -9.81 9.19
CA GLY A 171 2.78 -11.12 9.78
C GLY A 171 1.36 -11.67 9.63
N TRP A 172 0.59 -11.20 8.63
CA TRP A 172 -0.67 -11.82 8.23
C TRP A 172 -0.42 -12.94 7.22
N ASP A 173 -1.25 -14.00 7.27
CA ASP A 173 -1.38 -15.00 6.21
C ASP A 173 -2.37 -14.48 5.17
N VAL A 174 -1.85 -13.98 4.04
CA VAL A 174 -2.61 -13.23 3.04
C VAL A 174 -2.98 -14.12 1.86
N SER A 175 -4.25 -14.02 1.44
CA SER A 175 -4.72 -14.55 0.15
C SER A 175 -5.25 -13.41 -0.72
N ARG A 176 -4.83 -13.38 -1.98
CA ARG A 176 -5.27 -12.42 -3.01
C ARG A 176 -6.37 -13.05 -3.84
N GLU A 177 -7.52 -12.39 -3.95
CA GLU A 177 -8.68 -12.93 -4.66
C GLU A 177 -9.20 -11.94 -5.71
N PHE A 178 -9.49 -12.46 -6.89
CA PHE A 178 -10.21 -11.79 -7.96
C PHE A 178 -11.59 -12.41 -8.05
N TYR A 179 -12.65 -11.62 -7.82
CA TYR A 179 -14.03 -12.06 -8.02
C TYR A 179 -14.40 -11.97 -9.49
N VAL A 180 -14.75 -13.09 -10.06
CA VAL A 180 -15.15 -13.22 -11.46
C VAL A 180 -16.66 -13.11 -11.55
N ASN A 181 -17.16 -12.04 -12.16
CA ASN A 181 -18.58 -11.81 -12.40
C ASN A 181 -19.02 -12.60 -13.66
N ASP A 182 -19.06 -13.92 -13.53
CA ASP A 182 -19.33 -14.88 -14.60
C ASP A 182 -20.77 -15.44 -14.56
N ALA A 183 -21.67 -14.84 -13.81
CA ALA A 183 -23.06 -15.27 -13.75
C ALA A 183 -23.69 -15.32 -15.16
N THR A 184 -24.18 -16.50 -15.53
CA THR A 184 -24.64 -16.84 -16.89
C THR A 184 -25.83 -16.03 -17.39
N ASN A 185 -26.54 -15.33 -16.51
CA ASN A 185 -27.72 -14.52 -16.86
C ASN A 185 -27.40 -13.06 -17.27
N SER A 186 -26.13 -12.65 -17.27
CA SER A 186 -25.74 -11.28 -17.61
C SER A 186 -26.04 -10.95 -19.07
N SER A 187 -26.88 -9.93 -19.30
CA SER A 187 -27.16 -9.42 -20.65
C SER A 187 -25.90 -8.92 -21.35
N GLN A 188 -24.96 -8.35 -20.60
CA GLN A 188 -23.68 -7.87 -21.12
C GLN A 188 -22.83 -9.03 -21.67
N MET A 189 -22.81 -10.16 -20.99
CA MET A 189 -22.05 -11.33 -21.46
C MET A 189 -22.64 -11.93 -22.74
N LYS A 190 -23.97 -11.94 -22.86
CA LYS A 190 -24.63 -12.37 -24.11
C LYS A 190 -24.30 -11.46 -25.29
N VAL A 191 -24.26 -10.15 -25.08
CA VAL A 191 -23.85 -9.17 -26.09
C VAL A 191 -22.39 -9.35 -26.47
N PHE A 192 -21.52 -9.55 -25.46
CA PHE A 192 -20.11 -9.80 -25.68
C PHE A 192 -19.86 -11.08 -26.48
N ALA A 193 -20.53 -12.18 -26.13
CA ALA A 193 -20.47 -13.44 -26.88
C ALA A 193 -20.86 -13.27 -28.35
N ARG A 194 -21.94 -12.54 -28.63
CA ARG A 194 -22.38 -12.24 -30.03
C ARG A 194 -21.32 -11.41 -30.79
N SER A 195 -20.65 -10.50 -30.08
CA SER A 195 -19.58 -9.69 -30.68
C SER A 195 -18.36 -10.55 -31.08
N VAL A 196 -17.94 -11.46 -30.18
CA VAL A 196 -16.85 -12.40 -30.46
C VAL A 196 -17.22 -13.34 -31.60
N PHE A 197 -18.46 -13.84 -31.64
CA PHE A 197 -18.93 -14.71 -32.72
C PHE A 197 -18.95 -13.99 -34.08
N ALA A 198 -19.43 -12.74 -34.14
CA ALA A 198 -19.39 -11.94 -35.36
C ALA A 198 -17.95 -11.77 -35.88
N ARG A 199 -16.98 -11.47 -35.00
CA ARG A 199 -15.56 -11.39 -35.35
C ARG A 199 -14.98 -12.72 -35.82
N TYR A 200 -15.36 -13.83 -35.18
CA TYR A 200 -14.97 -15.18 -35.60
C TYR A 200 -15.44 -15.48 -37.03
N ARG A 201 -16.70 -15.17 -37.38
CA ARG A 201 -17.22 -15.35 -38.72
C ARG A 201 -16.56 -14.43 -39.75
N GLN A 202 -16.25 -13.19 -39.38
CA GLN A 202 -15.45 -12.28 -40.22
C GLN A 202 -14.07 -12.86 -40.57
N LEU A 203 -13.40 -13.53 -39.61
CA LEU A 203 -12.12 -14.21 -39.87
C LEU A 203 -12.25 -15.39 -40.83
N LEU A 204 -13.42 -16.00 -40.93
CA LEU A 204 -13.76 -17.06 -41.91
C LEU A 204 -14.23 -16.50 -43.26
N GLY A 205 -14.31 -15.19 -43.45
CA GLY A 205 -14.65 -14.53 -44.70
C GLY A 205 -16.12 -14.15 -44.86
N HIS A 206 -16.92 -14.24 -43.78
CA HIS A 206 -18.30 -13.79 -43.77
C HIS A 206 -18.40 -12.28 -43.52
N ASP A 207 -19.45 -11.62 -44.02
CA ASP A 207 -19.73 -10.20 -43.82
C ASP A 207 -20.76 -10.00 -42.69
N ASP A 208 -20.44 -10.51 -41.49
CA ASP A 208 -21.32 -10.39 -40.33
C ASP A 208 -20.98 -9.14 -39.54
N PRO A 209 -21.89 -8.16 -39.37
CA PRO A 209 -21.62 -6.99 -38.59
C PRO A 209 -21.55 -7.31 -37.09
N VAL A 210 -20.67 -6.62 -36.38
CA VAL A 210 -20.73 -6.59 -34.91
C VAL A 210 -22.06 -5.96 -34.52
N PRO A 211 -22.81 -6.52 -33.53
CA PRO A 211 -24.08 -5.93 -33.09
C PRO A 211 -23.95 -4.45 -32.72
N ASP A 212 -24.97 -3.63 -32.97
CA ASP A 212 -24.96 -2.18 -32.66
C ASP A 212 -24.75 -1.90 -31.16
N ASP A 213 -25.27 -2.78 -30.29
CA ASP A 213 -25.08 -2.78 -28.85
C ASP A 213 -23.80 -3.55 -28.41
N GLY A 214 -23.01 -4.01 -29.38
CA GLY A 214 -21.86 -4.89 -29.19
C GLY A 214 -20.57 -4.17 -28.79
N TYR A 215 -19.50 -4.97 -28.75
CA TYR A 215 -18.15 -4.55 -28.38
C TYR A 215 -17.26 -4.47 -29.63
N PRO A 216 -16.92 -3.27 -30.11
CA PRO A 216 -16.20 -3.11 -31.38
C PRO A 216 -14.67 -3.21 -31.25
N GLY A 217 -14.12 -3.25 -30.03
CA GLY A 217 -12.68 -3.20 -29.78
C GLY A 217 -11.88 -4.34 -30.41
N GLU A 218 -10.60 -4.09 -30.72
CA GLU A 218 -9.70 -5.08 -31.34
C GLU A 218 -9.51 -6.33 -30.47
N TYR A 219 -9.54 -6.18 -29.14
CA TYR A 219 -9.47 -7.31 -28.21
C TYR A 219 -10.54 -8.38 -28.44
N VAL A 220 -11.71 -8.00 -29.02
CA VAL A 220 -12.78 -8.94 -29.40
C VAL A 220 -12.34 -9.78 -30.60
N ALA A 221 -11.64 -9.18 -31.57
CA ALA A 221 -11.07 -9.87 -32.71
C ALA A 221 -9.92 -10.80 -32.29
N ASP A 222 -9.13 -10.42 -31.31
CA ASP A 222 -8.04 -11.26 -30.78
C ASP A 222 -8.59 -12.52 -30.09
N ILE A 223 -9.65 -12.36 -29.30
CA ILE A 223 -10.33 -13.52 -28.69
C ILE A 223 -10.92 -14.41 -29.78
N ALA A 224 -11.59 -13.83 -30.80
CA ALA A 224 -12.14 -14.58 -31.91
C ALA A 224 -11.07 -15.36 -32.70
N ARG A 225 -9.87 -14.76 -32.88
CA ARG A 225 -8.71 -15.41 -33.50
C ARG A 225 -8.24 -16.60 -32.67
N THR A 226 -8.12 -16.43 -31.35
CA THR A 226 -7.76 -17.52 -30.44
C THR A 226 -8.78 -18.68 -30.49
N VAL A 227 -10.08 -18.35 -30.57
CA VAL A 227 -11.11 -19.37 -30.73
C VAL A 227 -10.98 -20.10 -32.08
N LEU A 228 -10.71 -19.36 -33.16
CA LEU A 228 -10.51 -19.95 -34.49
C LEU A 228 -9.28 -20.86 -34.54
N GLU A 229 -8.18 -20.45 -33.94
CA GLU A 229 -6.95 -21.24 -33.85
C GLU A 229 -7.13 -22.55 -33.06
N ARG A 230 -7.96 -22.53 -32.01
CA ARG A 230 -8.21 -23.68 -31.15
C ARG A 230 -9.28 -24.63 -31.69
N GLU A 231 -10.37 -24.10 -32.24
CA GLU A 231 -11.57 -24.85 -32.59
C GLU A 231 -11.77 -25.00 -34.12
N GLY A 232 -10.95 -24.31 -34.95
CA GLY A 232 -11.12 -24.28 -36.39
C GLY A 232 -12.43 -23.65 -36.83
N ASP A 233 -13.04 -24.18 -37.87
CA ASP A 233 -14.31 -23.75 -38.46
C ASP A 233 -15.56 -24.37 -37.82
N ARG A 234 -15.41 -25.08 -36.71
CA ARG A 234 -16.44 -25.87 -36.02
C ARG A 234 -17.75 -25.11 -35.81
N PHE A 235 -17.67 -23.81 -35.56
CA PHE A 235 -18.83 -22.99 -35.24
C PHE A 235 -19.35 -22.16 -36.42
N GLU A 236 -18.73 -22.28 -37.60
CA GLU A 236 -19.05 -21.45 -38.77
C GLU A 236 -20.53 -21.41 -39.12
N ASN A 237 -21.21 -22.59 -39.07
CA ASN A 237 -22.59 -22.75 -39.50
C ASN A 237 -23.59 -22.82 -38.34
N LEU A 238 -23.19 -22.43 -37.12
CA LEU A 238 -24.13 -22.39 -36.00
C LEU A 238 -25.17 -21.29 -36.18
N PRO A 239 -26.46 -21.58 -35.85
CA PRO A 239 -27.45 -20.52 -35.73
C PRO A 239 -27.04 -19.49 -34.70
N PRO A 240 -27.29 -18.15 -34.91
CA PRO A 240 -26.86 -17.10 -34.00
C PRO A 240 -27.29 -17.28 -32.53
N ALA A 241 -28.45 -17.89 -32.28
CA ALA A 241 -28.95 -18.18 -30.95
C ALA A 241 -28.12 -19.26 -30.24
N ASP A 242 -27.74 -20.31 -30.96
CA ASP A 242 -26.95 -21.42 -30.43
C ASP A 242 -25.48 -20.98 -30.26
N ALA A 243 -24.97 -20.19 -31.22
CA ALA A 243 -23.66 -19.58 -31.15
C ALA A 243 -23.49 -18.66 -29.94
N ALA A 244 -24.53 -17.91 -29.56
CA ALA A 244 -24.49 -17.04 -28.39
C ALA A 244 -24.26 -17.82 -27.08
N VAL A 245 -24.77 -19.07 -27.01
CA VAL A 245 -24.56 -19.93 -25.81
C VAL A 245 -23.14 -20.50 -25.80
N GLU A 246 -22.68 -21.07 -26.92
CA GLU A 246 -21.34 -21.66 -27.03
C GLU A 246 -20.24 -20.60 -26.85
N PHE A 247 -20.40 -19.44 -27.50
CA PHE A 247 -19.44 -18.36 -27.43
C PHE A 247 -19.43 -17.60 -26.07
N GLN A 248 -20.46 -17.76 -25.23
CA GLN A 248 -20.44 -17.10 -23.91
C GLN A 248 -19.29 -17.63 -23.05
N ALA A 249 -19.11 -18.94 -22.97
CA ALA A 249 -18.00 -19.55 -22.21
C ALA A 249 -16.65 -19.25 -22.86
N LEU A 250 -16.54 -19.37 -24.18
CA LEU A 250 -15.29 -19.10 -24.91
C LEU A 250 -14.84 -17.64 -24.83
N ALA A 251 -15.78 -16.70 -24.95
CA ALA A 251 -15.51 -15.27 -24.85
C ALA A 251 -15.08 -14.88 -23.43
N MET A 252 -15.74 -15.43 -22.41
CA MET A 252 -15.35 -15.22 -21.01
C MET A 252 -13.96 -15.77 -20.71
N GLU A 253 -13.69 -17.02 -21.10
CA GLU A 253 -12.38 -17.65 -20.92
C GLU A 253 -11.26 -16.82 -21.58
N GLY A 254 -11.48 -16.42 -22.85
CA GLY A 254 -10.52 -15.60 -23.58
C GLY A 254 -10.27 -14.23 -22.92
N MET A 255 -11.32 -13.57 -22.42
CA MET A 255 -11.19 -12.27 -21.74
C MET A 255 -10.52 -12.41 -20.38
N GLN A 256 -10.88 -13.41 -19.59
CA GLN A 256 -10.22 -13.68 -18.29
C GLN A 256 -8.73 -13.96 -18.46
N GLU A 257 -8.37 -14.74 -19.48
CA GLU A 257 -6.96 -15.01 -19.79
C GLU A 257 -6.20 -13.74 -20.21
N GLN A 258 -6.84 -12.87 -21.00
CA GLN A 258 -6.25 -11.56 -21.34
C GLN A 258 -6.10 -10.67 -20.09
N GLN A 259 -7.12 -10.59 -19.25
CA GLN A 259 -7.07 -9.83 -17.99
C GLN A 259 -5.96 -10.35 -17.06
N ARG A 260 -5.82 -11.67 -16.97
CA ARG A 260 -4.74 -12.31 -16.18
C ARG A 260 -3.37 -11.91 -16.69
N ARG A 261 -3.13 -12.00 -18.00
CA ARG A 261 -1.84 -11.61 -18.60
C ARG A 261 -1.51 -10.14 -18.37
N SER A 262 -2.47 -9.23 -18.56
CA SER A 262 -2.27 -7.80 -18.30
C SER A 262 -1.90 -7.54 -16.85
N LEU A 263 -2.59 -8.19 -15.88
CA LEU A 263 -2.31 -8.03 -14.45
C LEU A 263 -0.96 -8.63 -14.07
N GLU A 264 -0.60 -9.81 -14.59
CA GLU A 264 0.70 -10.45 -14.35
C GLU A 264 1.86 -9.63 -14.93
N ALA A 265 1.71 -9.07 -16.13
CA ALA A 265 2.68 -8.15 -16.73
C ALA A 265 2.85 -6.88 -15.88
N PHE A 266 1.78 -6.41 -15.27
CA PHE A 266 1.80 -5.29 -14.32
C PHE A 266 2.36 -5.67 -12.94
N GLY A 267 2.67 -6.97 -12.71
CA GLY A 267 3.24 -7.50 -11.47
C GLY A 267 2.19 -7.79 -10.40
N ILE A 268 0.95 -8.00 -10.78
CA ILE A 268 -0.16 -8.35 -9.90
C ILE A 268 -0.54 -9.81 -10.13
N ARG A 269 -0.62 -10.60 -9.05
CA ARG A 269 -1.01 -12.01 -9.09
C ARG A 269 -2.09 -12.30 -8.07
N PHE A 270 -2.98 -13.24 -8.41
CA PHE A 270 -4.05 -13.70 -7.54
C PHE A 270 -3.87 -15.17 -7.21
N ASP A 271 -4.16 -15.53 -5.97
CA ASP A 271 -4.15 -16.92 -5.51
C ASP A 271 -5.44 -17.62 -5.92
N THR A 272 -6.54 -16.86 -6.00
CA THR A 272 -7.87 -17.38 -6.34
C THR A 272 -8.57 -16.47 -7.34
N TRP A 273 -9.13 -17.07 -8.39
CA TRP A 273 -10.13 -16.49 -9.28
C TRP A 273 -11.47 -17.09 -8.89
N TYR A 274 -12.25 -16.33 -8.10
CA TYR A 274 -13.48 -16.81 -7.46
C TYR A 274 -14.68 -16.61 -8.38
N SER A 275 -15.38 -17.70 -8.76
CA SER A 275 -16.52 -17.68 -9.67
C SER A 275 -17.84 -17.35 -8.96
N GLU A 276 -18.56 -16.32 -9.43
CA GLU A 276 -19.93 -16.00 -8.99
C GLU A 276 -20.91 -17.12 -9.37
N GLU A 277 -20.76 -17.68 -10.57
CA GLU A 277 -21.58 -18.81 -11.05
C GLU A 277 -21.43 -20.02 -10.11
N ALA A 278 -20.20 -20.34 -9.67
CA ALA A 278 -19.95 -21.44 -8.74
C ALA A 278 -20.63 -21.19 -7.38
N LEU A 279 -20.61 -19.95 -6.88
CA LEU A 279 -21.30 -19.55 -5.65
C LEU A 279 -22.82 -19.77 -5.76
N HIS A 280 -23.41 -19.35 -6.88
CA HIS A 280 -24.84 -19.54 -7.15
C HIS A 280 -25.20 -21.03 -7.26
N ARG A 281 -24.39 -21.81 -7.97
CA ARG A 281 -24.61 -23.26 -8.15
C ARG A 281 -24.50 -24.05 -6.86
N ALA A 282 -23.64 -23.58 -5.93
CA ALA A 282 -23.53 -24.16 -4.59
C ALA A 282 -24.73 -23.84 -3.67
N GLY A 283 -25.71 -23.04 -4.13
CA GLY A 283 -26.87 -22.64 -3.33
C GLY A 283 -26.57 -21.65 -2.21
N ALA A 284 -25.40 -20.98 -2.25
CA ALA A 284 -24.97 -20.09 -1.19
C ALA A 284 -25.93 -18.91 -1.00
N VAL A 285 -26.46 -18.36 -2.10
CA VAL A 285 -27.45 -17.27 -2.07
C VAL A 285 -28.72 -17.71 -1.36
N THR A 286 -29.27 -18.89 -1.70
CA THR A 286 -30.43 -19.47 -1.02
C THR A 286 -30.18 -19.66 0.47
N GLY A 287 -28.99 -20.19 0.82
CA GLY A 287 -28.60 -20.39 2.21
C GLY A 287 -28.50 -19.10 3.04
N VAL A 288 -28.16 -17.96 2.41
CA VAL A 288 -28.18 -16.64 3.05
C VAL A 288 -29.60 -16.15 3.25
N LEU A 289 -30.45 -16.26 2.23
CA LEU A 289 -31.87 -15.86 2.33
C LEU A 289 -32.60 -16.63 3.43
N ASP A 290 -32.38 -17.94 3.50
CA ASP A 290 -32.96 -18.80 4.54
C ASP A 290 -32.47 -18.44 5.95
N ALA A 291 -31.16 -18.15 6.10
CA ALA A 291 -30.60 -17.71 7.37
C ALA A 291 -31.20 -16.36 7.83
N LEU A 292 -31.37 -15.39 6.93
CA LEU A 292 -31.95 -14.08 7.24
C LEU A 292 -33.45 -14.19 7.57
N LYS A 293 -34.20 -15.10 6.93
CA LYS A 293 -35.59 -15.41 7.30
C LYS A 293 -35.67 -16.05 8.68
N ALA A 294 -34.84 -17.06 8.94
CA ALA A 294 -34.83 -17.79 10.20
C ALA A 294 -34.46 -16.89 11.40
N SER A 295 -33.56 -15.90 11.20
CA SER A 295 -33.17 -14.94 12.23
C SER A 295 -34.20 -13.79 12.42
N GLY A 296 -35.24 -13.70 11.58
CA GLY A 296 -36.25 -12.62 11.61
C GLY A 296 -35.74 -11.28 11.06
N HIS A 297 -34.55 -11.26 10.44
CA HIS A 297 -33.98 -10.06 9.83
C HIS A 297 -34.38 -9.85 8.37
N ALA A 298 -35.17 -10.79 7.78
CA ALA A 298 -35.84 -10.61 6.51
C ALA A 298 -37.37 -10.65 6.68
N TYR A 299 -38.09 -9.86 5.84
CA TYR A 299 -39.56 -9.80 5.85
C TYR A 299 -40.09 -9.67 4.42
N GLU A 300 -41.31 -10.07 4.21
CA GLU A 300 -41.99 -9.95 2.92
C GLU A 300 -42.89 -8.70 2.87
N GLU A 301 -42.75 -7.91 1.82
CA GLU A 301 -43.58 -6.75 1.55
C GLU A 301 -43.70 -6.54 0.03
N GLY A 302 -44.94 -6.32 -0.45
CA GLY A 302 -45.19 -6.09 -1.88
C GLY A 302 -44.78 -7.22 -2.80
N GLY A 303 -44.76 -8.46 -2.31
CA GLY A 303 -44.29 -9.63 -3.06
C GLY A 303 -42.78 -9.78 -3.16
N ALA A 304 -42.00 -8.88 -2.56
CA ALA A 304 -40.56 -8.90 -2.48
C ALA A 304 -40.07 -9.28 -1.08
N LEU A 305 -38.86 -9.87 -0.99
CA LEU A 305 -38.19 -10.15 0.29
C LEU A 305 -37.24 -9.01 0.61
N TRP A 306 -37.34 -8.45 1.81
CA TRP A 306 -36.56 -7.30 2.27
C TRP A 306 -35.68 -7.67 3.44
N LEU A 307 -34.47 -7.07 3.51
CA LEU A 307 -33.58 -7.09 4.66
C LEU A 307 -33.87 -5.89 5.56
N ARG A 308 -34.00 -6.10 6.87
CA ARG A 308 -34.10 -5.05 7.91
C ARG A 308 -32.72 -4.41 8.16
N SER A 309 -32.10 -3.88 7.12
CA SER A 309 -30.74 -3.33 7.21
C SER A 309 -30.66 -2.06 8.06
N THR A 310 -31.76 -1.31 8.20
CA THR A 310 -31.86 -0.15 9.10
C THR A 310 -31.59 -0.51 10.56
N THR A 311 -31.95 -1.71 11.00
CA THR A 311 -31.67 -2.22 12.36
C THR A 311 -30.14 -2.28 12.64
N PHE A 312 -29.33 -2.35 11.60
CA PHE A 312 -27.88 -2.50 11.67
C PHE A 312 -27.11 -1.28 11.11
N GLY A 313 -27.80 -0.12 10.99
CA GLY A 313 -27.15 1.15 10.66
C GLY A 313 -27.10 1.51 9.18
N ASP A 314 -27.85 0.83 8.31
CA ASP A 314 -28.07 1.27 6.93
C ASP A 314 -29.11 2.40 6.88
N ASP A 315 -29.15 3.19 5.80
CA ASP A 315 -30.07 4.32 5.63
C ASP A 315 -31.51 3.89 5.31
N LYS A 316 -31.72 2.69 4.76
CA LYS A 316 -33.03 2.11 4.45
C LYS A 316 -32.93 0.59 4.33
N ASP A 317 -34.07 -0.10 4.48
CA ASP A 317 -34.16 -1.53 4.22
C ASP A 317 -33.93 -1.87 2.75
N ARG A 318 -33.37 -3.05 2.48
CA ARG A 318 -32.92 -3.44 1.14
C ARG A 318 -33.68 -4.64 0.63
N VAL A 319 -34.05 -4.59 -0.67
CA VAL A 319 -34.64 -5.74 -1.36
C VAL A 319 -33.60 -6.82 -1.56
N LEU A 320 -33.85 -8.01 -1.03
CA LEU A 320 -33.06 -9.22 -1.25
C LEU A 320 -33.54 -9.99 -2.49
N VAL A 321 -34.86 -10.17 -2.61
CA VAL A 321 -35.50 -10.86 -3.74
C VAL A 321 -36.63 -9.98 -4.26
N ARG A 322 -36.66 -9.76 -5.56
CA ARG A 322 -37.70 -8.97 -6.23
C ARG A 322 -39.01 -9.72 -6.27
N ALA A 323 -40.09 -9.03 -6.61
CA ALA A 323 -41.43 -9.62 -6.74
C ALA A 323 -41.53 -10.71 -7.84
N ASP A 324 -40.62 -10.68 -8.81
CA ASP A 324 -40.50 -11.71 -9.84
C ASP A 324 -39.71 -12.95 -9.40
N GLY A 325 -39.29 -13.01 -8.14
CA GLY A 325 -38.51 -14.11 -7.57
C GLY A 325 -37.00 -14.03 -7.84
N SER A 326 -36.51 -13.02 -8.57
CA SER A 326 -35.08 -12.87 -8.87
C SER A 326 -34.31 -12.26 -7.67
N PRO A 327 -33.17 -12.84 -7.24
CA PRO A 327 -32.32 -12.23 -6.23
C PRO A 327 -31.71 -10.92 -6.74
N THR A 328 -31.42 -10.01 -5.83
CA THR A 328 -30.72 -8.76 -6.11
C THR A 328 -29.23 -8.93 -5.88
N TYR A 329 -28.43 -7.98 -6.34
CA TYR A 329 -26.97 -7.99 -6.14
C TYR A 329 -26.56 -8.14 -4.67
N ILE A 330 -27.26 -7.48 -3.74
CA ILE A 330 -26.92 -7.58 -2.32
C ILE A 330 -27.03 -9.02 -1.79
N SER A 331 -27.92 -9.83 -2.33
CA SER A 331 -28.05 -11.23 -1.91
C SER A 331 -26.81 -12.06 -2.33
N GLY A 332 -26.28 -11.83 -3.52
CA GLY A 332 -25.03 -12.41 -4.00
C GLY A 332 -23.83 -11.93 -3.19
N ASP A 333 -23.74 -10.60 -2.95
CA ASP A 333 -22.66 -9.99 -2.17
C ASP A 333 -22.61 -10.55 -0.74
N LEU A 334 -23.76 -10.68 -0.08
CA LEU A 334 -23.84 -11.27 1.25
C LEU A 334 -23.46 -12.74 1.28
N ALA A 335 -23.83 -13.51 0.26
CA ALA A 335 -23.44 -14.90 0.13
C ALA A 335 -21.92 -15.04 -0.04
N TYR A 336 -21.33 -14.21 -0.86
CA TYR A 336 -19.88 -14.19 -1.09
C TYR A 336 -19.10 -13.78 0.17
N HIS A 337 -19.50 -12.71 0.85
CA HIS A 337 -18.83 -12.30 2.09
C HIS A 337 -18.99 -13.32 3.21
N ARG A 338 -20.17 -13.97 3.32
CA ARG A 338 -20.35 -15.10 4.24
C ARG A 338 -19.40 -16.24 3.92
N ASP A 339 -19.20 -16.55 2.63
CA ASP A 339 -18.28 -17.59 2.17
C ASP A 339 -16.82 -17.25 2.52
N LYS A 340 -16.38 -15.99 2.35
CA LYS A 340 -15.04 -15.54 2.79
C LYS A 340 -14.76 -15.94 4.23
N PHE A 341 -15.69 -15.64 5.14
CA PHE A 341 -15.54 -15.97 6.56
C PHE A 341 -15.71 -17.48 6.87
N ALA A 342 -16.54 -18.19 6.09
CA ALA A 342 -16.70 -19.64 6.20
C ALA A 342 -15.42 -20.40 5.78
N ARG A 343 -14.65 -19.86 4.84
CA ARG A 343 -13.33 -20.36 4.43
C ARG A 343 -12.24 -20.12 5.51
N GLY A 344 -12.60 -19.49 6.63
CA GLY A 344 -11.73 -19.32 7.79
C GLY A 344 -10.82 -18.10 7.75
N PHE A 345 -11.13 -17.08 6.95
CA PHE A 345 -10.42 -15.79 7.00
C PHE A 345 -10.86 -14.99 8.23
N ASP A 346 -9.91 -14.52 9.02
CA ASP A 346 -10.17 -13.66 10.19
C ASP A 346 -10.62 -12.27 9.78
N ARG A 347 -10.15 -11.81 8.60
CA ARG A 347 -10.44 -10.49 8.04
C ARG A 347 -10.60 -10.58 6.52
N ALA A 348 -11.46 -9.74 5.98
CA ALA A 348 -11.55 -9.43 4.56
C ALA A 348 -11.21 -7.95 4.33
N VAL A 349 -10.45 -7.67 3.28
CA VAL A 349 -10.13 -6.33 2.80
C VAL A 349 -10.55 -6.26 1.35
N ASP A 350 -11.56 -5.45 1.06
CA ASP A 350 -12.10 -5.28 -0.29
C ASP A 350 -11.70 -3.89 -0.82
N VAL A 351 -11.15 -3.85 -2.03
CA VAL A 351 -10.70 -2.61 -2.67
C VAL A 351 -11.70 -2.21 -3.75
N TRP A 352 -12.54 -1.23 -3.45
CA TRP A 352 -13.65 -0.82 -4.32
C TRP A 352 -13.47 0.58 -4.89
N GLY A 353 -13.97 0.81 -6.10
CA GLY A 353 -14.12 2.15 -6.65
C GLY A 353 -15.07 3.00 -5.79
N ALA A 354 -14.87 4.31 -5.79
CA ALA A 354 -15.65 5.26 -4.99
C ALA A 354 -17.15 5.28 -5.35
N ASP A 355 -17.53 4.84 -6.54
CA ASP A 355 -18.91 4.62 -6.96
C ASP A 355 -19.63 3.57 -6.13
N HIS A 356 -18.90 2.66 -5.48
CA HIS A 356 -19.42 1.66 -4.55
C HIS A 356 -19.54 2.15 -3.09
N ASN A 357 -19.24 3.41 -2.77
CA ASN A 357 -19.30 3.93 -1.39
C ASN A 357 -20.65 3.63 -0.70
N GLY A 358 -21.77 3.79 -1.41
CA GLY A 358 -23.10 3.48 -0.89
C GLY A 358 -23.35 1.99 -0.56
N TYR A 359 -22.46 1.09 -1.02
CA TYR A 359 -22.60 -0.34 -0.72
C TYR A 359 -21.97 -0.74 0.62
N VAL A 360 -21.01 0.02 1.14
CA VAL A 360 -20.27 -0.32 2.36
C VAL A 360 -21.20 -0.52 3.56
N ALA A 361 -22.07 0.45 3.83
CA ALA A 361 -22.98 0.39 4.97
C ALA A 361 -23.96 -0.79 4.87
N ARG A 362 -24.56 -1.01 3.67
CA ARG A 362 -25.52 -2.09 3.45
C ARG A 362 -24.89 -3.49 3.54
N THR A 363 -23.68 -3.66 3.04
CA THR A 363 -22.94 -4.94 3.14
C THR A 363 -22.62 -5.24 4.60
N LYS A 364 -22.11 -4.25 5.35
CA LYS A 364 -21.84 -4.40 6.79
C LYS A 364 -23.11 -4.69 7.60
N ALA A 365 -24.22 -4.01 7.29
CA ALA A 365 -25.52 -4.27 7.91
C ALA A 365 -26.01 -5.71 7.63
N GLY A 366 -25.85 -6.19 6.41
CA GLY A 366 -26.20 -7.55 6.03
C GLY A 366 -25.33 -8.61 6.75
N LEU A 367 -24.03 -8.37 6.90
CA LEU A 367 -23.15 -9.24 7.68
C LEU A 367 -23.58 -9.30 9.15
N ALA A 368 -23.89 -8.17 9.76
CA ALA A 368 -24.41 -8.12 11.12
C ALA A 368 -25.74 -8.88 11.27
N ALA A 369 -26.65 -8.75 10.30
CA ALA A 369 -27.90 -9.50 10.25
C ALA A 369 -27.69 -11.03 10.13
N LEU A 370 -26.59 -11.45 9.52
CA LEU A 370 -26.17 -12.86 9.44
C LEU A 370 -25.42 -13.33 10.70
N GLY A 371 -25.29 -12.48 11.75
CA GLY A 371 -24.56 -12.80 12.98
C GLY A 371 -23.04 -12.77 12.83
N LEU A 372 -22.53 -12.16 11.77
CA LEU A 372 -21.10 -11.97 11.54
C LEU A 372 -20.65 -10.60 12.04
N ASP A 373 -19.43 -10.50 12.57
CA ASP A 373 -18.85 -9.22 13.00
C ASP A 373 -18.50 -8.35 11.77
N PRO A 374 -19.20 -7.22 11.54
CA PRO A 374 -18.92 -6.33 10.41
C PRO A 374 -17.55 -5.63 10.51
N GLY A 375 -16.91 -5.63 11.70
CA GLY A 375 -15.55 -5.13 11.91
C GLY A 375 -14.48 -6.01 11.26
N ARG A 376 -14.81 -7.24 10.88
CA ARG A 376 -13.92 -8.13 10.13
C ARG A 376 -13.81 -7.74 8.65
N LEU A 377 -14.74 -6.95 8.11
CA LEU A 377 -14.69 -6.40 6.76
C LEU A 377 -14.13 -4.97 6.78
N HIS A 378 -13.00 -4.77 6.13
CA HIS A 378 -12.48 -3.45 5.77
C HIS A 378 -12.69 -3.20 4.28
N VAL A 379 -13.23 -2.03 3.93
CA VAL A 379 -13.39 -1.61 2.53
C VAL A 379 -12.49 -0.41 2.28
N ALA A 380 -11.49 -0.61 1.45
CA ALA A 380 -10.60 0.44 0.96
C ALA A 380 -11.20 1.05 -0.32
N LEU A 381 -11.73 2.26 -0.21
CA LEU A 381 -12.27 2.98 -1.36
C LEU A 381 -11.16 3.71 -2.12
N TYR A 382 -11.20 3.67 -3.45
CA TYR A 382 -10.30 4.47 -4.27
C TYR A 382 -11.05 5.37 -5.25
N GLN A 383 -10.54 6.60 -5.42
CA GLN A 383 -11.11 7.62 -6.29
C GLN A 383 -10.67 7.44 -7.74
N LEU A 384 -11.35 8.14 -8.62
CA LEU A 384 -11.12 8.13 -10.07
C LEU A 384 -9.68 8.54 -10.43
N VAL A 385 -9.22 8.02 -11.56
CA VAL A 385 -7.98 8.41 -12.23
C VAL A 385 -8.32 9.22 -13.46
N ARG A 386 -7.70 10.38 -13.60
CA ARG A 386 -7.69 11.15 -14.83
C ARG A 386 -6.29 11.09 -15.44
N LEU A 387 -6.21 10.66 -16.68
CA LEU A 387 -4.94 10.72 -17.41
C LEU A 387 -4.76 12.13 -17.98
N VAL A 388 -3.56 12.69 -17.79
CA VAL A 388 -3.17 13.99 -18.33
C VAL A 388 -1.95 13.81 -19.24
N LYS A 389 -2.02 14.31 -20.46
CA LYS A 389 -0.95 14.32 -21.46
C LYS A 389 -0.90 15.68 -22.12
N ASP A 390 0.29 16.27 -22.25
CA ASP A 390 0.50 17.64 -22.74
C ASP A 390 -0.36 18.69 -21.99
N GLY A 391 -0.58 18.46 -20.68
CA GLY A 391 -1.42 19.32 -19.83
C GLY A 391 -2.92 19.21 -20.09
N VAL A 392 -3.38 18.28 -20.93
CA VAL A 392 -4.78 18.06 -21.30
C VAL A 392 -5.27 16.70 -20.82
N GLU A 393 -6.50 16.66 -20.30
CA GLU A 393 -7.14 15.40 -19.93
C GLU A 393 -7.40 14.51 -21.16
N VAL A 394 -6.91 13.29 -21.12
CA VAL A 394 -7.21 12.25 -22.11
C VAL A 394 -8.60 11.70 -21.82
N LYS A 395 -9.57 12.07 -22.65
CA LYS A 395 -10.97 11.63 -22.49
C LYS A 395 -11.11 10.13 -22.79
N MET A 396 -11.56 9.37 -21.80
CA MET A 396 -11.88 7.95 -21.92
C MET A 396 -13.38 7.78 -22.13
N SER A 397 -13.81 7.05 -23.17
CA SER A 397 -15.21 6.76 -23.44
C SER A 397 -15.39 5.30 -23.86
N LYS A 398 -16.08 4.49 -23.03
CA LYS A 398 -16.44 3.10 -23.35
C LYS A 398 -17.29 2.99 -24.64
N ARG A 399 -18.17 3.97 -24.90
CA ARG A 399 -19.04 4.00 -26.09
C ARG A 399 -18.37 4.57 -27.33
N GLY A 400 -17.32 5.37 -27.16
CA GLY A 400 -16.58 6.02 -28.26
C GLY A 400 -15.37 5.21 -28.76
N GLY A 401 -15.10 4.03 -28.19
CA GLY A 401 -13.94 3.21 -28.55
C GLY A 401 -12.58 3.76 -28.06
N THR A 402 -12.58 4.79 -27.22
CA THR A 402 -11.37 5.38 -26.63
C THR A 402 -11.24 4.95 -25.17
N ILE A 403 -10.97 3.69 -24.94
CA ILE A 403 -10.59 3.19 -23.61
C ILE A 403 -9.07 3.11 -23.59
N VAL A 404 -8.43 3.79 -22.64
CA VAL A 404 -7.00 3.55 -22.40
C VAL A 404 -6.90 2.32 -21.50
N THR A 405 -6.29 1.28 -22.02
CA THR A 405 -6.04 0.04 -21.29
C THR A 405 -4.86 0.19 -20.33
N LEU A 406 -4.77 -0.71 -19.37
CA LEU A 406 -3.61 -0.76 -18.49
C LEU A 406 -2.33 -1.08 -19.28
N ASP A 407 -2.44 -1.97 -20.27
CA ASP A 407 -1.29 -2.35 -21.12
C ASP A 407 -0.74 -1.15 -21.88
N GLU A 408 -1.60 -0.34 -22.53
CA GLU A 408 -1.20 0.89 -23.23
C GLU A 408 -0.52 1.90 -22.27
N LEU A 409 -1.02 2.04 -21.04
CA LEU A 409 -0.36 2.90 -20.05
C LEU A 409 1.02 2.37 -19.69
N VAL A 410 1.12 1.06 -19.42
CA VAL A 410 2.40 0.43 -19.04
C VAL A 410 3.42 0.49 -20.18
N ASP A 411 2.98 0.31 -21.42
CA ASP A 411 3.85 0.43 -22.60
C ASP A 411 4.38 1.86 -22.77
N GLU A 412 3.58 2.86 -22.42
CA GLU A 412 3.96 4.27 -22.59
C GLU A 412 4.86 4.80 -21.47
N VAL A 413 4.60 4.45 -20.20
CA VAL A 413 5.32 5.03 -19.05
C VAL A 413 6.20 4.04 -18.30
N GLY A 414 6.07 2.75 -18.59
CA GLY A 414 6.72 1.66 -17.86
C GLY A 414 6.00 1.25 -16.58
N ARG A 415 6.18 -0.01 -16.18
CA ARG A 415 5.53 -0.63 -15.03
C ARG A 415 5.79 0.11 -13.72
N ASP A 416 7.05 0.41 -13.44
CA ASP A 416 7.46 1.00 -12.16
C ASP A 416 6.89 2.41 -11.98
N ALA A 417 6.91 3.23 -13.05
CA ALA A 417 6.33 4.56 -13.02
C ALA A 417 4.80 4.49 -12.82
N ALA A 418 4.12 3.62 -13.56
CA ALA A 418 2.67 3.44 -13.41
C ALA A 418 2.30 3.05 -11.97
N ARG A 419 2.98 2.04 -11.38
CA ARG A 419 2.73 1.60 -10.00
C ARG A 419 2.99 2.70 -8.99
N PHE A 420 4.12 3.37 -9.09
CA PHE A 420 4.51 4.42 -8.13
C PHE A 420 3.56 5.61 -8.16
N PHE A 421 3.18 6.09 -9.36
CA PHE A 421 2.26 7.21 -9.53
C PHE A 421 0.87 6.90 -8.96
N TYR A 422 0.37 5.68 -9.14
CA TYR A 422 -0.90 5.27 -8.53
C TYR A 422 -0.87 5.29 -7.00
N LEU A 423 0.30 5.03 -6.38
CA LEU A 423 0.47 4.93 -4.93
C LEU A 423 0.96 6.23 -4.25
N MET A 424 1.33 7.26 -5.00
CA MET A 424 1.81 8.52 -4.41
C MET A 424 0.73 9.31 -3.65
N ARG A 425 -0.53 9.12 -4.02
CA ARG A 425 -1.68 9.77 -3.43
C ARG A 425 -2.48 8.80 -2.58
N SER A 426 -3.08 9.31 -1.51
CA SER A 426 -4.07 8.55 -0.74
C SER A 426 -5.17 7.99 -1.65
N SER A 427 -5.67 6.80 -1.34
CA SER A 427 -6.71 6.14 -2.15
C SER A 427 -7.99 6.97 -2.26
N ASP A 428 -8.36 7.70 -1.21
CA ASP A 428 -9.55 8.56 -1.13
C ASP A 428 -9.41 9.89 -1.90
N ALA A 429 -8.22 10.24 -2.38
CA ALA A 429 -7.99 11.41 -3.21
C ALA A 429 -8.07 11.07 -4.72
N ALA A 430 -8.68 11.96 -5.51
CA ALA A 430 -8.60 11.86 -6.96
C ALA A 430 -7.15 11.96 -7.44
N LEU A 431 -6.83 11.23 -8.50
CA LEU A 431 -5.49 11.16 -9.07
C LEU A 431 -5.48 11.73 -10.49
N ASP A 432 -4.75 12.82 -10.70
CA ASP A 432 -4.32 13.26 -12.01
C ASP A 432 -2.99 12.55 -12.31
N PHE A 433 -3.03 11.59 -13.23
CA PHE A 433 -1.87 10.83 -13.67
C PHE A 433 -1.21 11.58 -14.83
N ASP A 434 -0.13 12.26 -14.53
CA ASP A 434 0.67 13.01 -15.50
C ASP A 434 1.59 12.05 -16.27
N MET A 435 1.22 11.74 -17.51
CA MET A 435 1.94 10.79 -18.37
C MET A 435 3.29 11.37 -18.81
N ASP A 436 3.39 12.70 -19.00
CA ASP A 436 4.62 13.33 -19.43
C ASP A 436 5.67 13.29 -18.32
N LEU A 437 5.25 13.58 -17.08
CA LEU A 437 6.10 13.46 -15.90
C LEU A 437 6.52 11.99 -15.67
N ALA A 438 5.60 11.04 -15.84
CA ALA A 438 5.86 9.62 -15.64
C ALA A 438 6.90 9.03 -16.61
N ARG A 439 7.02 9.60 -17.83
CA ARG A 439 8.02 9.18 -18.83
C ARG A 439 9.42 9.78 -18.62
N ARG A 440 9.56 10.79 -17.77
CA ARG A 440 10.85 11.47 -17.60
C ARG A 440 11.86 10.55 -16.88
N HIS A 441 13.10 10.60 -17.37
CA HIS A 441 14.23 9.91 -16.75
C HIS A 441 15.15 10.91 -16.03
N ASP A 442 14.56 11.78 -15.21
CA ASP A 442 15.27 12.79 -14.45
C ASP A 442 14.71 12.94 -13.03
N ARG A 443 15.26 13.87 -12.24
CA ARG A 443 14.91 14.09 -10.84
C ARG A 443 13.49 14.63 -10.62
N GLU A 444 12.78 15.06 -11.65
CA GLU A 444 11.40 15.51 -11.52
C GLU A 444 10.44 14.32 -11.46
N ASN A 445 10.79 13.18 -12.09
CA ASN A 445 10.03 11.95 -11.97
C ASN A 445 10.27 11.31 -10.59
N PRO A 446 9.24 11.20 -9.72
CA PRO A 446 9.40 10.74 -8.34
C PRO A 446 9.89 9.30 -8.23
N VAL A 447 9.49 8.38 -9.13
CA VAL A 447 10.00 7.01 -9.09
C VAL A 447 11.48 6.96 -9.47
N TYR A 448 11.84 7.68 -10.53
CA TYR A 448 13.25 7.80 -10.94
C TYR A 448 14.09 8.39 -9.82
N TYR A 449 13.59 9.43 -9.14
CA TYR A 449 14.26 10.07 -8.01
C TYR A 449 14.57 9.09 -6.87
N ALA A 450 13.59 8.25 -6.49
CA ALA A 450 13.79 7.24 -5.45
C ALA A 450 14.76 6.13 -5.90
N GLN A 451 14.62 5.62 -7.12
CA GLN A 451 15.50 4.60 -7.71
C GLN A 451 16.94 5.12 -7.88
N TYR A 452 17.08 6.39 -8.24
CA TYR A 452 18.40 7.00 -8.41
C TYR A 452 19.17 7.13 -7.08
N ALA A 453 18.48 7.34 -5.94
CA ALA A 453 19.12 7.28 -4.64
C ALA A 453 19.68 5.88 -4.35
N HIS A 454 18.94 4.82 -4.66
CA HIS A 454 19.41 3.44 -4.56
C HIS A 454 20.63 3.19 -5.46
N ALA A 455 20.58 3.58 -6.72
CA ALA A 455 21.68 3.42 -7.68
C ALA A 455 22.94 4.17 -7.26
N ARG A 456 22.81 5.39 -6.68
CA ARG A 456 23.95 6.15 -6.12
C ARG A 456 24.64 5.41 -4.96
N CYS A 457 23.87 4.74 -4.09
CA CYS A 457 24.45 3.90 -3.04
C CYS A 457 25.26 2.74 -3.66
N CYS A 458 24.73 2.11 -4.72
CA CYS A 458 25.44 1.06 -5.46
C CYS A 458 26.72 1.59 -6.13
N SER A 459 26.66 2.77 -6.75
CA SER A 459 27.84 3.41 -7.37
C SER A 459 28.94 3.74 -6.34
N ALA A 460 28.56 4.21 -5.14
CA ALA A 460 29.52 4.46 -4.07
C ALA A 460 30.22 3.17 -3.61
N ARG A 461 29.45 2.05 -3.51
CA ARG A 461 29.99 0.72 -3.23
C ARG A 461 31.00 0.27 -4.28
N GLU A 462 30.68 0.40 -5.57
CA GLU A 462 31.56 0.02 -6.66
C GLU A 462 32.83 0.89 -6.71
N LYS A 463 32.70 2.20 -6.46
CA LYS A 463 33.84 3.11 -6.35
C LYS A 463 34.80 2.68 -5.25
N ALA A 464 34.30 2.34 -4.06
CA ALA A 464 35.11 1.88 -2.95
C ALA A 464 35.85 0.58 -3.29
N ARG A 465 35.18 -0.38 -3.92
CA ARG A 465 35.81 -1.64 -4.41
C ARG A 465 36.89 -1.38 -5.42
N GLY A 466 36.71 -0.43 -6.33
CA GLY A 466 37.73 -0.01 -7.29
C GLY A 466 38.98 0.57 -6.63
N LEU A 467 38.87 1.10 -5.42
CA LEU A 467 39.99 1.58 -4.60
C LEU A 467 40.57 0.51 -3.66
N GLY A 468 40.11 -0.74 -3.75
CA GLY A 468 40.57 -1.83 -2.87
C GLY A 468 39.96 -1.77 -1.43
N LEU A 469 38.92 -0.97 -1.22
CA LEU A 469 38.20 -0.90 0.06
C LEU A 469 37.02 -1.87 0.08
N ASP A 470 36.59 -2.28 1.30
CA ASP A 470 35.35 -3.04 1.44
C ASP A 470 34.13 -2.16 1.09
N GLY A 471 33.47 -2.51 -0.01
CA GLY A 471 32.29 -1.78 -0.49
C GLY A 471 31.04 -1.94 0.39
N GLU A 472 31.00 -2.93 1.29
CA GLU A 472 29.83 -3.16 2.17
C GLU A 472 29.87 -2.33 3.46
N GLY A 473 31.02 -1.74 3.78
CA GLY A 473 31.21 -0.86 4.93
C GLY A 473 31.47 -1.60 6.26
N ALA A 474 32.01 -0.88 7.22
CA ALA A 474 32.42 -1.38 8.51
C ALA A 474 31.44 -0.98 9.63
N VAL A 475 30.78 -1.96 10.24
CA VAL A 475 29.84 -1.72 11.37
C VAL A 475 30.59 -1.30 12.63
N ASP A 476 31.82 -1.74 12.82
CA ASP A 476 32.64 -1.39 13.99
C ASP A 476 33.04 0.09 14.07
N SER A 477 32.90 0.82 12.95
CA SER A 477 33.32 2.23 12.83
C SER A 477 32.16 3.22 12.87
N LEU A 478 30.92 2.81 13.19
CA LEU A 478 29.73 3.66 13.14
C LEU A 478 29.79 4.86 14.09
N ALA A 479 30.60 4.80 15.14
CA ALA A 479 30.85 5.95 16.04
C ALA A 479 31.50 7.15 15.32
N LEU A 480 32.08 6.96 14.13
CA LEU A 480 32.67 8.03 13.30
C LEU A 480 31.60 8.84 12.52
N LEU A 481 30.35 8.40 12.47
CA LEU A 481 29.23 9.10 11.83
C LEU A 481 28.71 10.23 12.71
N THR A 482 29.38 11.37 12.74
CA THR A 482 29.12 12.47 13.69
C THR A 482 28.40 13.67 13.05
N LEU A 483 28.20 13.66 11.71
CA LEU A 483 27.52 14.76 11.03
C LEU A 483 26.02 14.76 11.31
N PRO A 484 25.37 15.93 11.44
CA PRO A 484 23.92 16.01 11.59
C PRO A 484 23.14 15.28 10.48
N ASP A 485 23.62 15.36 9.23
CA ASP A 485 23.01 14.68 8.08
C ASP A 485 23.08 13.15 8.23
N GLU A 486 24.20 12.62 8.75
CA GLU A 486 24.38 11.18 9.00
C GLU A 486 23.42 10.71 10.11
N SER A 487 23.30 11.48 11.20
CA SER A 487 22.34 11.20 12.28
C SER A 487 20.89 11.27 11.78
N ALA A 488 20.56 12.21 10.90
CA ALA A 488 19.23 12.32 10.31
C ALA A 488 18.88 11.11 9.43
N LEU A 489 19.82 10.65 8.60
CA LEU A 489 19.66 9.46 7.78
C LEU A 489 19.49 8.20 8.62
N ILE A 490 20.26 8.03 9.71
CA ILE A 490 20.13 6.88 10.62
C ILE A 490 18.74 6.86 11.25
N LYS A 491 18.25 8.01 11.75
CA LYS A 491 16.89 8.11 12.32
C LYS A 491 15.82 7.81 11.29
N LYS A 492 15.97 8.29 10.05
CA LYS A 492 15.01 8.01 8.97
C LYS A 492 15.00 6.52 8.61
N ILE A 493 16.16 5.85 8.58
CA ILE A 493 16.26 4.40 8.40
C ILE A 493 15.53 3.69 9.55
N ASP A 494 15.82 4.05 10.80
CA ASP A 494 15.22 3.42 12.00
C ASP A 494 13.70 3.59 12.08
N ASP A 495 13.12 4.64 11.49
CA ASP A 495 11.67 4.88 11.44
C ASP A 495 10.93 3.89 10.48
N PHE A 496 11.63 3.23 9.53
CA PHE A 496 11.00 2.42 8.50
C PHE A 496 10.05 1.32 9.03
N PRO A 497 10.43 0.50 10.02
CA PRO A 497 9.53 -0.52 10.56
C PRO A 497 8.24 0.07 11.15
N GLY A 498 8.33 1.26 11.72
CA GLY A 498 7.17 2.00 12.24
C GLY A 498 6.23 2.47 11.13
N GLU A 499 6.79 2.98 10.04
CA GLU A 499 6.00 3.39 8.87
C GLU A 499 5.31 2.21 8.19
N VAL A 500 5.98 1.05 8.08
CA VAL A 500 5.36 -0.18 7.54
C VAL A 500 4.16 -0.60 8.39
N ARG A 501 4.33 -0.66 9.74
CA ARG A 501 3.21 -1.00 10.65
C ARG A 501 2.07 0.02 10.58
N ALA A 502 2.39 1.30 10.50
CA ALA A 502 1.38 2.37 10.39
C ALA A 502 0.61 2.27 9.06
N ALA A 503 1.33 2.06 7.94
CA ALA A 503 0.73 1.88 6.62
C ALA A 503 -0.19 0.64 6.56
N ALA A 504 0.23 -0.49 7.12
CA ALA A 504 -0.59 -1.70 7.19
C ALA A 504 -1.83 -1.51 8.08
N LYS A 505 -1.67 -0.91 9.27
CA LYS A 505 -2.77 -0.65 10.22
C LYS A 505 -3.80 0.32 9.66
N GLY A 506 -3.36 1.37 8.95
CA GLY A 506 -4.22 2.38 8.35
C GLY A 506 -4.76 1.99 6.96
N TYR A 507 -4.27 0.90 6.37
CA TYR A 507 -4.51 0.56 4.96
C TYR A 507 -4.09 1.70 4.00
N GLU A 508 -2.91 2.28 4.25
CA GLU A 508 -2.40 3.50 3.62
C GLU A 508 -1.06 3.26 2.88
N PRO A 509 -1.03 2.56 1.74
CA PRO A 509 0.21 2.25 1.03
C PRO A 509 0.94 3.51 0.54
N HIS A 510 0.25 4.62 0.32
CA HIS A 510 0.85 5.90 -0.07
C HIS A 510 1.87 6.44 0.97
N ARG A 511 1.79 6.03 2.24
CA ARG A 511 2.78 6.37 3.27
C ARG A 511 4.16 5.85 2.91
N ILE A 512 4.23 4.64 2.32
CA ILE A 512 5.50 4.02 1.92
C ILE A 512 6.11 4.76 0.72
N ALA A 513 5.30 5.17 -0.26
CA ALA A 513 5.77 5.98 -1.38
C ALA A 513 6.36 7.31 -0.90
N ARG A 514 5.66 7.99 0.01
CA ARG A 514 6.15 9.23 0.63
C ARG A 514 7.44 9.00 1.43
N TYR A 515 7.47 7.93 2.23
CA TYR A 515 8.65 7.58 3.01
C TYR A 515 9.88 7.36 2.11
N ALA A 516 9.73 6.62 0.99
CA ALA A 516 10.80 6.38 0.04
C ALA A 516 11.33 7.68 -0.57
N LEU A 517 10.44 8.61 -0.95
CA LEU A 517 10.83 9.93 -1.46
C LEU A 517 11.55 10.77 -0.41
N ASP A 518 11.08 10.78 0.83
CA ASP A 518 11.72 11.54 1.91
C ASP A 518 13.12 11.00 2.21
N LEU A 519 13.30 9.66 2.28
CA LEU A 519 14.61 9.05 2.48
C LEU A 519 15.56 9.35 1.31
N ALA A 520 15.05 9.23 0.07
CA ALA A 520 15.81 9.58 -1.12
C ALA A 520 16.26 11.06 -1.11
N ALA A 521 15.36 11.97 -0.73
CA ALA A 521 15.67 13.39 -0.67
C ALA A 521 16.78 13.69 0.35
N GLN A 522 16.71 13.12 1.56
CA GLN A 522 17.75 13.27 2.57
C GLN A 522 19.10 12.71 2.09
N PHE A 523 19.07 11.53 1.45
CA PHE A 523 20.30 10.94 0.92
C PHE A 523 20.89 11.74 -0.24
N HIS A 524 20.07 12.24 -1.15
CA HIS A 524 20.55 13.09 -2.25
C HIS A 524 21.18 14.39 -1.73
N ALA A 525 20.58 15.03 -0.73
CA ALA A 525 21.13 16.23 -0.10
C ALA A 525 22.51 15.97 0.52
N TYR A 526 22.63 14.85 1.26
CA TYR A 526 23.91 14.43 1.85
C TYR A 526 24.95 14.12 0.77
N TYR A 527 24.59 13.35 -0.26
CA TYR A 527 25.48 12.99 -1.37
C TYR A 527 25.95 14.22 -2.16
N ASP A 528 25.03 15.12 -2.51
CA ASP A 528 25.32 16.35 -3.27
C ASP A 528 26.18 17.35 -2.43
N ARG A 529 26.06 17.33 -1.11
CA ARG A 529 26.96 18.03 -0.21
C ARG A 529 28.39 17.43 -0.28
N GLY A 530 28.53 16.11 -0.29
CA GLY A 530 29.81 15.43 -0.45
C GLY A 530 30.52 15.71 -1.77
N ASN A 531 29.77 16.05 -2.84
CA ASN A 531 30.36 16.49 -4.10
C ASN A 531 31.01 17.89 -4.01
N ARG A 532 30.53 18.75 -3.08
CA ARG A 532 31.05 20.12 -2.89
C ARG A 532 32.10 20.19 -1.76
N ASP A 533 31.94 19.35 -0.74
CA ASP A 533 32.79 19.31 0.45
C ASP A 533 33.47 17.93 0.59
N PRO A 534 34.79 17.83 0.30
CA PRO A 534 35.53 16.57 0.43
C PRO A 534 35.42 15.91 1.82
N ALA A 535 35.23 16.70 2.88
CA ALA A 535 35.10 16.18 4.24
C ALA A 535 33.80 15.35 4.43
N VAL A 536 32.79 15.56 3.58
CA VAL A 536 31.47 14.89 3.66
C VAL A 536 31.36 13.74 2.65
N ARG A 537 32.32 13.53 1.76
CA ARG A 537 32.29 12.48 0.74
C ARG A 537 32.09 11.09 1.35
N LEU A 538 31.26 10.28 0.73
CA LEU A 538 31.03 8.88 1.11
C LEU A 538 32.31 8.03 1.03
N VAL A 539 33.11 8.22 -0.03
CA VAL A 539 34.34 7.48 -0.27
C VAL A 539 35.52 8.45 -0.21
N ARG A 540 36.39 8.25 0.77
CA ARG A 540 37.61 9.01 1.05
C ARG A 540 38.77 8.04 1.14
N GLU A 541 39.66 8.06 0.17
CA GLU A 541 40.80 7.15 0.11
C GLU A 541 41.76 7.38 1.29
N GLU A 542 41.89 8.64 1.72
CA GLU A 542 42.73 9.07 2.85
C GLU A 542 42.22 8.68 4.25
N ASP A 543 40.93 8.26 4.34
CA ASP A 543 40.31 7.87 5.62
C ASP A 543 39.44 6.61 5.42
N PRO A 544 40.07 5.43 5.36
CA PRO A 544 39.37 4.15 5.14
C PRO A 544 38.36 3.83 6.25
N ALA A 545 38.64 4.22 7.50
CA ALA A 545 37.74 3.92 8.61
C ALA A 545 36.43 4.71 8.51
N LEU A 546 36.51 6.02 8.25
CA LEU A 546 35.31 6.85 8.03
C LEU A 546 34.59 6.45 6.74
N THR A 547 35.33 6.08 5.67
CA THR A 547 34.73 5.52 4.45
C THR A 547 33.93 4.25 4.76
N GLY A 548 34.49 3.33 5.56
CA GLY A 548 33.78 2.13 6.00
C GLY A 548 32.48 2.45 6.73
N ALA A 549 32.49 3.41 7.67
CA ALA A 549 31.29 3.84 8.39
C ALA A 549 30.23 4.45 7.45
N ARG A 550 30.63 5.32 6.51
CA ARG A 550 29.74 5.96 5.53
C ARG A 550 29.17 4.99 4.51
N LEU A 551 29.94 4.00 4.12
CA LEU A 551 29.45 2.92 3.24
C LEU A 551 28.42 2.04 3.97
N ALA A 552 28.61 1.77 5.27
CA ALA A 552 27.61 1.10 6.08
C ALA A 552 26.29 1.91 6.15
N LEU A 553 26.39 3.25 6.31
CA LEU A 553 25.21 4.14 6.23
C LEU A 553 24.54 4.09 4.85
N ALA A 554 25.31 4.17 3.76
CA ALA A 554 24.81 4.06 2.39
C ALA A 554 24.14 2.69 2.14
N ARG A 555 24.69 1.60 2.70
CA ARG A 555 24.08 0.27 2.68
C ARG A 555 22.72 0.27 3.40
N GLY A 556 22.63 0.94 4.56
CA GLY A 556 21.36 1.10 5.28
C GLY A 556 20.31 1.83 4.45
N VAL A 557 20.67 2.94 3.80
CA VAL A 557 19.78 3.67 2.88
C VAL A 557 19.34 2.78 1.72
N ARG A 558 20.29 2.12 1.04
CA ARG A 558 20.03 1.21 -0.08
C ARG A 558 19.05 0.10 0.29
N GLN A 559 19.30 -0.59 1.40
CA GLN A 559 18.45 -1.68 1.89
C GLN A 559 17.04 -1.20 2.23
N THR A 560 16.92 -0.05 2.89
CA THR A 560 15.63 0.52 3.28
C THR A 560 14.82 0.99 2.07
N LEU A 561 15.47 1.65 1.09
CA LEU A 561 14.82 2.00 -0.18
C LEU A 561 14.36 0.76 -0.94
N ALA A 562 15.20 -0.30 -0.98
CA ALA A 562 14.83 -1.56 -1.62
C ALA A 562 13.59 -2.18 -0.95
N GLY A 563 13.54 -2.20 0.38
CA GLY A 563 12.36 -2.65 1.14
C GLY A 563 11.11 -1.82 0.83
N ALA A 564 11.24 -0.48 0.88
CA ALA A 564 10.13 0.42 0.62
C ALA A 564 9.59 0.29 -0.83
N LEU A 565 10.47 0.26 -1.82
CA LEU A 565 10.08 0.10 -3.22
C LEU A 565 9.49 -1.29 -3.51
N SER A 566 10.00 -2.35 -2.87
CA SER A 566 9.43 -3.69 -3.01
C SER A 566 8.01 -3.80 -2.47
N LEU A 567 7.69 -3.10 -1.37
CA LEU A 567 6.31 -2.99 -0.83
C LEU A 567 5.33 -2.36 -1.82
N LEU A 568 5.83 -1.53 -2.74
CA LEU A 568 5.05 -0.90 -3.80
C LEU A 568 5.06 -1.70 -5.11
N GLY A 569 5.82 -2.81 -5.15
CA GLY A 569 6.04 -3.60 -6.35
C GLY A 569 6.85 -2.88 -7.43
N VAL A 570 7.75 -1.97 -7.00
CA VAL A 570 8.65 -1.17 -7.84
C VAL A 570 10.06 -1.74 -7.77
N SER A 571 10.75 -1.80 -8.88
CA SER A 571 12.11 -2.34 -8.97
C SER A 571 13.17 -1.40 -8.36
N THR A 572 14.34 -1.96 -8.05
CA THR A 572 15.49 -1.23 -7.50
C THR A 572 16.73 -1.48 -8.36
N PRO A 573 16.87 -0.77 -9.49
CA PRO A 573 18.02 -0.94 -10.35
C PRO A 573 19.31 -0.52 -9.63
N GLU A 574 20.38 -1.31 -9.82
CA GLU A 574 21.70 -0.97 -9.27
C GLU A 574 22.41 0.10 -10.10
N ARG A 575 22.05 0.23 -11.38
CA ARG A 575 22.58 1.23 -12.32
C ARG A 575 21.43 1.87 -13.07
N MET A 576 21.48 3.17 -13.21
CA MET A 576 20.55 3.94 -14.02
C MET A 576 21.37 4.74 -15.04
N GLY A 577 21.11 4.53 -16.33
CA GLY A 577 21.73 5.31 -17.41
C GLY A 577 21.24 6.76 -17.32
N GLY A 578 22.13 7.69 -17.06
CA GLY A 578 21.84 9.10 -17.17
C GLY A 578 22.21 9.59 -18.57
N ASP A 579 21.24 10.05 -19.35
CA ASP A 579 21.47 10.87 -20.54
C ASP A 579 22.00 12.28 -20.18
N GLY A 580 22.63 12.43 -19.00
CA GLY A 580 23.17 13.69 -18.46
C GLY A 580 24.66 13.70 -18.12
N GLU A 581 25.39 12.59 -18.29
CA GLU A 581 26.85 12.54 -18.02
C GLU A 581 27.73 12.46 -19.29
N ALA A 582 27.23 12.87 -20.42
CA ALA A 582 28.06 13.10 -21.62
C ALA A 582 28.31 14.60 -21.81
N ALA A 583 29.14 15.22 -20.97
CA ALA A 583 29.94 16.40 -21.30
C ALA A 583 30.55 17.02 -20.01
N GLY A 584 31.71 16.54 -19.61
CA GLY A 584 32.44 17.17 -18.49
C GLY A 584 33.68 16.42 -18.04
N GLY A 585 34.29 15.67 -18.93
CA GLY A 585 35.59 15.05 -18.74
C GLY A 585 36.51 15.44 -19.91
N GLY A 586 36.79 16.72 -20.02
CA GLY A 586 37.85 17.26 -20.84
C GLY A 586 39.06 17.57 -19.97
N ASP A 587 40.16 16.99 -20.33
CA ASP A 587 41.51 17.18 -19.87
C ASP A 587 41.83 18.56 -19.26
N GLU A 588 42.38 18.59 -18.04
CA GLU A 588 43.71 19.10 -17.71
C GLU A 588 44.04 18.81 -16.25
#